data_7e2ec0b762472c49780c4e417ab7b446
#
_entry.id   7e2ec0b762472c49780c4e417ab7b446
#
_cell.length_a   1.000
_cell.length_b   1.000
_cell.length_c   1.000
_cell.angle_alpha   90.00
_cell.angle_beta   90.00
_cell.angle_gamma   90.00
#
_symmetry.space_group_name_H-M   'P 1'
#
loop_
_entity.id
_entity.type
_entity.pdbx_description
1 polymer ?
#
loop_
_entity_poly.entity_id
_entity_poly.type
_entity_poly.pdbx_seq_one_letter_code
_entity_poly.pdbx_strand_id
1 'polypeptide(L)'
;MLKQSIIVVMGLGLLAGCTTTKNLASNIGMGKKVVSTPLEQVLKTHPEIQSELTNTEIRQVFNTVEAPTVAQVTVLQSGLLDDSVNAIRTTYRFKLSQNDVWQKVDKVTEYKCVRGKNSKNFQKQLCV
;
A
#
# COMPACT_ATOMS: atom_id res chain seq x y z
N MET A 1 75.14 18.05 22.93
CA MET A 1 73.92 18.87 23.03
C MET A 1 72.87 18.25 22.05
N LEU A 2 72.04 17.41 22.55
CA LEU A 2 71.00 16.77 21.73
C LEU A 2 69.72 17.61 21.74
N LYS A 3 69.29 18.09 20.57
CA LYS A 3 67.97 18.68 20.39
C LYS A 3 66.99 17.54 20.01
N GLN A 4 66.16 17.19 20.93
CA GLN A 4 65.02 16.29 20.65
C GLN A 4 63.91 17.07 19.97
N SER A 5 63.65 16.74 18.73
CA SER A 5 62.45 17.22 18.01
C SER A 5 61.30 16.27 18.29
N ILE A 6 60.33 16.73 19.00
CA ILE A 6 59.07 16.02 19.24
C ILE A 6 58.16 16.27 18.01
N ILE A 7 57.94 15.23 17.24
CA ILE A 7 56.95 15.25 16.16
C ILE A 7 55.61 14.86 16.77
N VAL A 8 54.72 15.84 16.90
CA VAL A 8 53.32 15.61 17.25
C VAL A 8 52.59 15.24 15.97
N VAL A 9 52.24 13.96 15.83
CA VAL A 9 51.36 13.50 14.78
C VAL A 9 49.92 13.74 15.24
N MET A 10 49.31 14.81 14.74
CA MET A 10 47.87 15.01 14.85
C MET A 10 47.17 14.02 13.91
N GLY A 11 46.53 12.98 14.50
CA GLY A 11 45.63 12.11 13.80
C GLY A 11 44.34 12.85 13.48
N LEU A 12 44.12 13.20 12.20
CA LEU A 12 42.81 13.62 11.71
C LEU A 12 41.91 12.38 11.65
N GLY A 13 41.02 12.29 12.60
CA GLY A 13 39.89 11.33 12.53
C GLY A 13 38.95 11.73 11.41
N LEU A 14 38.99 11.00 10.32
CA LEU A 14 37.99 11.09 9.28
C LEU A 14 36.71 10.43 9.80
N LEU A 15 35.77 11.25 10.25
CA LEU A 15 34.37 10.86 10.42
C LEU A 15 33.79 10.71 9.01
N ALA A 16 33.91 9.52 8.43
CA ALA A 16 33.18 9.13 7.24
C ALA A 16 31.71 9.04 7.62
N GLY A 17 30.97 10.10 7.34
CA GLY A 17 29.55 10.17 7.54
C GLY A 17 28.85 9.11 6.69
N CYS A 18 28.01 8.32 7.34
CA CYS A 18 27.08 7.40 6.71
C CYS A 18 26.03 8.16 5.90
N THR A 19 26.30 8.45 4.65
CA THR A 19 25.32 9.06 3.72
C THR A 19 25.00 8.16 2.53
N THR A 20 25.33 6.87 2.60
CA THR A 20 25.23 5.97 1.42
C THR A 20 24.13 4.93 1.49
N THR A 21 23.17 5.04 2.43
CA THR A 21 22.10 4.04 2.51
C THR A 21 20.98 4.21 1.48
N LYS A 22 20.88 5.38 0.84
CA LYS A 22 19.84 5.60 -0.18
C LYS A 22 20.15 4.98 -1.54
N ASN A 23 21.41 4.77 -1.87
CA ASN A 23 21.80 4.23 -3.18
C ASN A 23 22.03 2.71 -3.19
N LEU A 24 22.18 2.09 -2.02
CA LEU A 24 22.31 0.62 -1.93
C LEU A 24 20.98 -0.10 -2.17
N ALA A 25 19.86 0.50 -1.78
CA ALA A 25 18.54 -0.08 -2.00
C ALA A 25 18.13 -0.09 -3.47
N SER A 26 18.62 0.84 -4.28
CA SER A 26 18.33 0.89 -5.73
C SER A 26 19.14 -0.10 -6.55
N ASN A 27 20.30 -0.53 -6.10
CA ASN A 27 21.17 -1.46 -6.82
C ASN A 27 20.93 -2.94 -6.51
N ILE A 28 20.25 -3.25 -5.40
CA ILE A 28 19.87 -4.64 -5.06
C ILE A 28 18.66 -5.11 -5.90
N GLY A 29 17.96 -4.18 -6.55
CA GLY A 29 16.78 -4.45 -7.37
C GLY A 29 17.03 -4.73 -8.85
N MET A 30 18.27 -4.84 -9.29
CA MET A 30 18.59 -5.12 -10.69
C MET A 30 18.20 -6.56 -11.05
N GLY A 31 17.00 -6.73 -11.61
CA GLY A 31 16.51 -8.00 -12.17
C GLY A 31 15.22 -8.54 -11.56
N LYS A 32 14.76 -8.09 -10.40
CA LYS A 32 13.40 -8.39 -9.92
C LYS A 32 12.43 -7.35 -10.47
N LYS A 33 11.60 -7.77 -11.42
CA LYS A 33 10.39 -7.06 -11.79
C LYS A 33 9.65 -6.75 -10.49
N VAL A 34 9.51 -5.48 -10.15
CA VAL A 34 8.73 -5.06 -8.97
C VAL A 34 7.30 -5.48 -9.22
N VAL A 35 6.91 -6.59 -8.63
CA VAL A 35 5.55 -7.11 -8.74
C VAL A 35 4.68 -6.29 -7.81
N SER A 36 3.70 -5.58 -8.37
CA SER A 36 2.74 -4.82 -7.57
C SER A 36 1.95 -5.75 -6.65
N THR A 37 1.95 -5.45 -5.36
CA THR A 37 1.12 -6.15 -4.39
C THR A 37 -0.38 -5.92 -4.65
N PRO A 38 -1.28 -6.77 -4.14
CA PRO A 38 -2.72 -6.55 -4.28
C PRO A 38 -3.16 -5.17 -3.79
N LEU A 39 -2.67 -4.74 -2.63
CA LEU A 39 -2.97 -3.42 -2.08
C LEU A 39 -2.49 -2.28 -3.00
N GLU A 40 -1.28 -2.38 -3.51
CA GLU A 40 -0.72 -1.37 -4.41
C GLU A 40 -1.51 -1.26 -5.71
N GLN A 41 -1.99 -2.38 -6.27
CA GLN A 41 -2.85 -2.39 -7.44
C GLN A 41 -4.19 -1.70 -7.15
N VAL A 42 -4.79 -1.96 -5.98
CA VAL A 42 -6.05 -1.32 -5.57
C VAL A 42 -5.88 0.18 -5.37
N LEU A 43 -4.82 0.62 -4.69
CA LEU A 43 -4.53 2.05 -4.49
C LEU A 43 -4.34 2.80 -5.80
N LYS A 44 -3.76 2.19 -6.82
CA LYS A 44 -3.65 2.77 -8.16
C LYS A 44 -5.01 2.98 -8.85
N THR A 45 -6.01 2.17 -8.51
CA THR A 45 -7.37 2.31 -9.06
C THR A 45 -8.26 3.27 -8.27
N HIS A 46 -7.78 3.75 -7.12
CA HIS A 46 -8.50 4.65 -6.22
C HIS A 46 -7.67 5.91 -5.89
N PRO A 47 -7.33 6.75 -6.89
CA PRO A 47 -6.57 7.97 -6.65
C PRO A 47 -7.31 8.94 -5.72
N GLU A 48 -8.64 8.90 -5.70
CA GLU A 48 -9.51 9.72 -4.83
C GLU A 48 -9.24 9.49 -3.34
N ILE A 49 -8.79 8.32 -2.92
CA ILE A 49 -8.48 8.02 -1.52
C ILE A 49 -7.42 8.98 -0.94
N GLN A 50 -6.52 9.45 -1.79
CA GLN A 50 -5.43 10.35 -1.38
C GLN A 50 -5.80 11.84 -1.48
N SER A 51 -6.82 12.18 -2.25
CA SER A 51 -7.19 13.57 -2.56
C SER A 51 -8.51 14.01 -1.92
N GLU A 52 -9.43 13.09 -1.68
CA GLU A 52 -10.75 13.39 -1.12
C GLU A 52 -10.79 13.18 0.39
N LEU A 53 -11.50 14.05 1.09
CA LEU A 53 -11.68 14.00 2.54
C LEU A 53 -12.85 13.09 2.92
N THR A 54 -12.83 11.85 2.43
CA THR A 54 -13.80 10.81 2.79
C THR A 54 -13.23 9.89 3.87
N ASN A 55 -14.10 9.31 4.70
CA ASN A 55 -13.68 8.26 5.61
C ASN A 55 -13.40 7.00 4.81
N THR A 56 -12.15 6.56 4.79
CA THR A 56 -11.73 5.37 4.03
C THR A 56 -11.08 4.36 4.95
N GLU A 57 -11.58 3.12 4.88
CA GLU A 57 -10.99 1.95 5.53
C GLU A 57 -10.54 0.98 4.45
N ILE A 58 -9.30 0.50 4.55
CA ILE A 58 -8.74 -0.50 3.65
C ILE A 58 -8.30 -1.71 4.47
N ARG A 59 -8.80 -2.88 4.09
CA ARG A 59 -8.45 -4.15 4.72
C ARG A 59 -7.90 -5.11 3.67
N GLN A 60 -6.69 -5.61 3.90
CA GLN A 60 -6.09 -6.67 3.10
C GLN A 60 -6.00 -7.94 3.92
N VAL A 61 -6.42 -9.06 3.35
CA VAL A 61 -6.39 -10.38 3.98
C VAL A 61 -5.83 -11.39 2.99
N PHE A 62 -4.92 -12.24 3.45
CA PHE A 62 -4.37 -13.36 2.70
C PHE A 62 -4.95 -14.69 3.20
N ASN A 63 -4.98 -15.69 2.33
CA ASN A 63 -5.46 -17.03 2.68
C ASN A 63 -4.56 -17.76 3.67
N THR A 64 -3.24 -17.48 3.65
CA THR A 64 -2.25 -18.05 4.55
C THR A 64 -1.22 -17.00 4.94
N VAL A 65 -0.56 -17.18 6.09
CA VAL A 65 0.52 -16.30 6.55
C VAL A 65 1.81 -16.57 5.77
N GLU A 66 2.11 -17.86 5.57
CA GLU A 66 3.28 -18.30 4.81
C GLU A 66 2.86 -18.63 3.37
N ALA A 67 3.64 -18.16 2.40
CA ALA A 67 3.45 -18.40 0.97
C ALA A 67 1.98 -18.17 0.51
N PRO A 68 1.42 -16.96 0.67
CA PRO A 68 0.04 -16.68 0.30
C PRO A 68 -0.16 -16.78 -1.22
N THR A 69 -1.28 -17.36 -1.64
CA THR A 69 -1.66 -17.53 -3.04
C THR A 69 -2.96 -16.82 -3.42
N VAL A 70 -3.73 -16.41 -2.42
CA VAL A 70 -4.98 -15.66 -2.58
C VAL A 70 -4.97 -14.46 -1.65
N ALA A 71 -5.40 -13.32 -2.16
CA ALA A 71 -5.58 -12.10 -1.38
C ALA A 71 -6.97 -11.49 -1.64
N GLN A 72 -7.50 -10.84 -0.62
CA GLN A 72 -8.69 -10.01 -0.72
C GLN A 72 -8.36 -8.62 -0.18
N VAL A 73 -8.69 -7.59 -0.96
CA VAL A 73 -8.59 -6.19 -0.54
C VAL A 73 -9.99 -5.59 -0.56
N THR A 74 -10.43 -5.09 0.58
CA THR A 74 -11.71 -4.40 0.73
C THR A 74 -11.45 -2.92 0.98
N VAL A 75 -12.10 -2.08 0.19
CA VAL A 75 -12.11 -0.61 0.36
C VAL A 75 -13.51 -0.21 0.79
N LEU A 76 -13.63 0.39 1.96
CA LEU A 76 -14.86 0.95 2.48
C LEU A 76 -14.73 2.48 2.52
N GLN A 77 -15.61 3.16 1.81
CA GLN A 77 -15.68 4.62 1.78
C GLN A 77 -17.01 5.07 2.35
N SER A 78 -16.97 6.01 3.28
CA SER A 78 -18.16 6.59 3.92
C SER A 78 -18.01 8.10 4.09
N GLY A 79 -19.09 8.79 4.47
CA GLY A 79 -19.08 10.24 4.50
C GLY A 79 -19.02 10.87 3.12
N LEU A 80 -19.61 10.20 2.14
CA LEU A 80 -19.69 10.66 0.77
C LEU A 80 -20.63 11.89 0.66
N LEU A 81 -20.30 12.81 -0.24
CA LEU A 81 -21.15 13.97 -0.55
C LEU A 81 -22.30 13.58 -1.51
N ASP A 82 -22.90 12.42 -1.29
CA ASP A 82 -24.01 11.90 -2.07
C ASP A 82 -25.25 11.78 -1.19
N ASP A 83 -26.36 12.36 -1.62
CA ASP A 83 -27.62 12.39 -0.86
C ASP A 83 -28.29 11.00 -0.73
N SER A 84 -27.94 10.06 -1.59
CA SER A 84 -28.56 8.75 -1.64
C SER A 84 -27.66 7.63 -1.10
N VAL A 85 -26.34 7.79 -1.18
CA VAL A 85 -25.36 6.76 -0.80
C VAL A 85 -24.66 7.14 0.50
N ASN A 86 -24.80 6.30 1.52
CA ASN A 86 -24.13 6.46 2.80
C ASN A 86 -22.69 5.91 2.77
N ALA A 87 -22.52 4.74 2.16
CA ALA A 87 -21.21 4.11 2.05
C ALA A 87 -21.10 3.22 0.79
N ILE A 88 -19.87 3.10 0.29
CA ILE A 88 -19.51 2.18 -0.81
C ILE A 88 -18.47 1.20 -0.29
N ARG A 89 -18.70 -0.07 -0.55
CA ARG A 89 -17.75 -1.15 -0.25
C ARG A 89 -17.33 -1.82 -1.53
N THR A 90 -16.05 -1.76 -1.87
CA THR A 90 -15.48 -2.45 -3.02
C THR A 90 -14.56 -3.57 -2.54
N THR A 91 -14.83 -4.78 -2.96
CA THR A 91 -14.02 -5.96 -2.62
C THR A 91 -13.33 -6.47 -3.87
N TYR A 92 -12.01 -6.56 -3.82
CA TYR A 92 -11.15 -7.10 -4.85
C TYR A 92 -10.59 -8.45 -4.43
N ARG A 93 -10.59 -9.42 -5.32
CA ARG A 93 -9.94 -10.72 -5.12
C ARG A 93 -8.79 -10.89 -6.08
N PHE A 94 -7.69 -11.40 -5.56
CA PHE A 94 -6.46 -11.65 -6.29
C PHE A 94 -6.01 -13.10 -6.13
N LYS A 95 -5.40 -13.62 -7.18
CA LYS A 95 -4.68 -14.88 -7.14
C LYS A 95 -3.23 -14.65 -7.58
N LEU A 96 -2.31 -15.35 -6.92
CA LEU A 96 -0.92 -15.38 -7.31
C LEU A 96 -0.77 -16.33 -8.50
N SER A 97 -0.20 -15.83 -9.61
CA SER A 97 0.11 -16.64 -10.78
C SER A 97 1.38 -17.46 -10.57
N GLN A 98 1.62 -18.42 -11.48
CA GLN A 98 2.85 -19.23 -11.49
C GLN A 98 4.15 -18.39 -11.65
N ASN A 99 4.04 -17.17 -12.17
CA ASN A 99 5.14 -16.23 -12.36
C ASN A 99 5.29 -15.24 -11.19
N ASP A 100 4.72 -15.56 -10.03
CA ASP A 100 4.73 -14.70 -8.84
C ASP A 100 4.11 -13.30 -9.08
N VAL A 101 3.13 -13.22 -9.95
CA VAL A 101 2.38 -11.98 -10.25
C VAL A 101 0.98 -12.08 -9.67
N TRP A 102 0.59 -11.11 -8.86
CA TRP A 102 -0.77 -10.99 -8.35
C TRP A 102 -1.73 -10.52 -9.46
N GLN A 103 -2.73 -11.32 -9.75
CA GLN A 103 -3.75 -11.05 -10.76
C GLN A 103 -5.10 -10.82 -10.08
N LYS A 104 -5.73 -9.70 -10.41
CA LYS A 104 -7.11 -9.44 -10.00
C LYS A 104 -8.05 -10.37 -10.76
N VAL A 105 -8.79 -11.21 -10.02
CA VAL A 105 -9.70 -12.20 -10.59
C VAL A 105 -11.16 -11.83 -10.39
N ASP A 106 -11.47 -10.93 -9.45
CA ASP A 106 -12.84 -10.51 -9.18
C ASP A 106 -12.89 -9.12 -8.55
N LYS A 107 -13.98 -8.41 -8.79
CA LYS A 107 -14.32 -7.13 -8.18
C LYS A 107 -15.82 -7.05 -7.94
N VAL A 108 -16.21 -6.80 -6.71
CA VAL A 108 -17.59 -6.58 -6.30
C VAL A 108 -17.74 -5.22 -5.66
N THR A 109 -18.67 -4.41 -6.12
CA THR A 109 -19.04 -3.12 -5.52
C THR A 109 -20.44 -3.22 -4.92
N GLU A 110 -20.58 -2.76 -3.68
CA GLU A 110 -21.82 -2.77 -2.93
C GLU A 110 -22.04 -1.39 -2.30
N TYR A 111 -23.31 -1.04 -2.16
CA TYR A 111 -23.76 0.26 -1.68
C TYR A 111 -24.60 0.11 -0.44
N LYS A 112 -24.40 0.99 0.52
CA LYS A 112 -25.30 1.19 1.67
C LYS A 112 -26.02 2.51 1.46
N CYS A 113 -27.35 2.49 1.43
CA CYS A 113 -28.15 3.64 1.09
C CYS A 113 -28.47 4.49 2.34
N VAL A 114 -28.71 5.78 2.15
CA VAL A 114 -29.11 6.70 3.23
C VAL A 114 -30.53 6.37 3.71
N ARG A 115 -31.40 5.93 2.81
CA ARG A 115 -32.81 5.66 3.09
C ARG A 115 -33.32 4.41 2.39
N GLY A 116 -34.50 3.92 2.81
CA GLY A 116 -35.15 2.77 2.24
C GLY A 116 -34.72 1.44 2.86
N LYS A 117 -35.07 0.35 2.20
CA LYS A 117 -34.83 -1.02 2.69
C LYS A 117 -33.34 -1.35 2.86
N ASN A 118 -32.47 -0.68 2.12
CA ASN A 118 -31.04 -0.96 2.05
C ASN A 118 -30.20 0.05 2.84
N SER A 119 -30.80 0.75 3.79
CA SER A 119 -30.11 1.66 4.70
C SER A 119 -29.33 0.93 5.81
N LYS A 120 -29.62 -0.34 6.07
CA LYS A 120 -28.97 -1.13 7.12
C LYS A 120 -27.88 -2.05 6.58
N ASN A 121 -28.01 -2.52 5.34
CA ASN A 121 -27.13 -3.51 4.74
C ASN A 121 -26.56 -3.03 3.41
N PHE A 122 -25.40 -3.58 3.05
CA PHE A 122 -24.81 -3.38 1.72
C PHE A 122 -25.54 -4.23 0.69
N GLN A 123 -25.68 -3.69 -0.51
CA GLN A 123 -26.30 -4.35 -1.66
C GLN A 123 -25.59 -3.98 -2.96
N LYS A 124 -25.75 -4.81 -3.99
CA LYS A 124 -25.14 -4.57 -5.31
C LYS A 124 -25.88 -3.52 -6.14
N GLN A 125 -27.17 -3.31 -5.89
CA GLN A 125 -27.97 -2.31 -6.61
C GLN A 125 -27.61 -0.90 -6.15
N LEU A 126 -27.66 0.02 -7.11
CA LEU A 126 -27.49 1.46 -6.82
C LEU A 126 -28.61 1.97 -5.90
N CYS A 127 -28.29 2.96 -5.11
CA CYS A 127 -29.26 3.68 -4.30
C CYS A 127 -30.12 4.62 -5.17
N VAL A 128 -31.37 4.80 -4.77
CA VAL A 128 -32.35 5.68 -5.46
C VAL A 128 -32.54 6.95 -4.66
#